data_6f188caf01a3b51c5d27e40c42a64738
#
_entry.id   6f188caf01a3b51c5d27e40c42a64738
#
_cell.length_a   1.000
_cell.length_b   1.000
_cell.length_c   1.000
_cell.angle_alpha   90.00
_cell.angle_beta   90.00
_cell.angle_gamma   90.00
#
_symmetry.space_group_name_H-M   'P 1'
#
loop_
_entity.id
_entity.type
_entity.pdbx_description
1 polymer ?
#
loop_
_entity_poly.entity_id
_entity_poly.type
_entity_poly.pdbx_seq_one_letter_code
_entity_poly.pdbx_strand_id
1 'polypeptide(L)'
;DGAKEVQILKNQVRKCSGGIEIGAEEKPPKEEYSTSDILVQDNRIVDNIENGITVGGYQKNLGWVKNVRILNNRCKNNGKDNAILTLAKCKNITLKQNTFQNTSGDAAVVYAEFPEKYTKNIQFQNNKYYNGHSKNKTLFVYRGKTYTSFSKWKKVVGKQAGVYQNKKVWRKENEQ
;
A
#
# COMPACT_ATOMS: atom_id res chain seq x y z
N ASP A 1 9.59 -14.16 7.84
CA ASP A 1 10.21 -14.60 6.58
C ASP A 1 9.77 -16.00 6.22
N GLY A 2 9.62 -16.28 4.93
CA GLY A 2 9.21 -17.59 4.44
C GLY A 2 7.74 -17.97 4.71
N ALA A 3 6.92 -17.07 5.18
CA ALA A 3 5.49 -17.33 5.38
C ALA A 3 4.80 -17.61 4.04
N LYS A 4 3.98 -18.66 4.01
CA LYS A 4 3.23 -19.06 2.81
C LYS A 4 1.78 -19.39 3.16
N GLU A 5 0.87 -19.16 2.20
CA GLU A 5 -0.55 -19.51 2.32
C GLU A 5 -1.23 -18.87 3.56
N VAL A 6 -0.88 -17.62 3.89
CA VAL A 6 -1.42 -16.91 5.04
C VAL A 6 -2.64 -16.07 4.66
N GLN A 7 -3.65 -16.08 5.52
CA GLN A 7 -4.83 -15.23 5.41
C GLN A 7 -4.92 -14.28 6.60
N ILE A 8 -5.00 -12.97 6.33
CA ILE A 8 -5.18 -11.90 7.32
C ILE A 8 -6.55 -11.28 7.04
N LEU A 9 -7.55 -11.72 7.78
CA LEU A 9 -8.95 -11.43 7.46
C LEU A 9 -9.67 -10.72 8.60
N LYS A 10 -10.43 -9.66 8.28
CA LYS A 10 -11.38 -9.00 9.19
C LYS A 10 -10.78 -8.52 10.52
N ASN A 11 -9.48 -8.19 10.52
CA ASN A 11 -8.81 -7.67 11.71
C ASN A 11 -9.05 -6.16 11.88
N GLN A 12 -8.93 -5.70 13.11
CA GLN A 12 -8.85 -4.30 13.45
C GLN A 12 -7.45 -4.01 14.03
N VAL A 13 -6.63 -3.27 13.27
CA VAL A 13 -5.28 -2.85 13.66
C VAL A 13 -5.28 -1.35 13.85
N ARG A 14 -5.03 -0.88 15.06
CA ARG A 14 -5.11 0.56 15.36
C ARG A 14 -4.13 1.01 16.44
N LYS A 15 -3.65 2.25 16.31
CA LYS A 15 -2.78 2.91 17.29
C LYS A 15 -1.53 2.11 17.63
N CYS A 16 -0.99 1.41 16.63
CA CYS A 16 0.27 0.68 16.70
C CYS A 16 1.38 1.47 16.01
N SER A 17 2.63 1.02 16.14
CA SER A 17 3.75 1.56 15.36
C SER A 17 3.50 1.33 13.87
N GLY A 18 3.33 0.09 13.42
CA GLY A 18 2.95 -0.27 12.06
C GLY A 18 1.56 -0.89 11.97
N GLY A 19 1.00 -0.91 10.77
CA GLY A 19 -0.24 -1.61 10.48
C GLY A 19 -0.04 -3.09 10.18
N ILE A 20 -0.22 -3.51 8.93
CA ILE A 20 0.06 -4.88 8.46
C ILE A 20 1.33 -4.86 7.63
N GLU A 21 2.29 -5.68 8.02
CA GLU A 21 3.54 -5.88 7.31
C GLU A 21 3.67 -7.30 6.77
N ILE A 22 4.01 -7.40 5.48
CA ILE A 22 4.30 -8.63 4.78
C ILE A 22 5.73 -8.52 4.28
N GLY A 23 6.67 -8.99 5.10
CA GLY A 23 8.11 -8.85 4.88
C GLY A 23 8.78 -10.09 4.30
N ALA A 24 9.97 -9.91 3.76
CA ALA A 24 10.91 -10.96 3.39
C ALA A 24 12.32 -10.38 3.56
N GLU A 25 12.90 -10.56 4.72
CA GLU A 25 14.14 -9.89 5.15
C GLU A 25 15.39 -10.77 5.05
N GLU A 26 15.21 -12.07 4.78
CA GLU A 26 16.33 -12.97 4.59
C GLU A 26 17.00 -12.80 3.23
N LYS A 27 18.31 -13.00 3.20
CA LYS A 27 19.11 -12.92 1.98
C LYS A 27 19.00 -14.20 1.14
N PRO A 28 18.91 -14.10 -0.19
CA PRO A 28 19.09 -15.25 -1.07
C PRO A 28 20.43 -15.96 -0.79
N PRO A 29 20.64 -17.26 -1.11
CA PRO A 29 19.99 -17.91 -2.25
C PRO A 29 18.70 -18.65 -1.96
N LYS A 30 18.23 -18.73 -0.75
CA LYS A 30 17.14 -19.62 -0.43
C LYS A 30 15.79 -19.04 -0.84
N GLU A 31 15.28 -19.42 -2.03
CA GLU A 31 13.91 -19.07 -2.46
C GLU A 31 12.82 -19.56 -1.48
N GLU A 32 13.14 -20.55 -0.69
CA GLU A 32 12.29 -21.07 0.39
C GLU A 32 11.93 -20.00 1.44
N TYR A 33 12.75 -18.97 1.61
CA TYR A 33 12.48 -17.84 2.51
C TYR A 33 11.66 -16.72 1.87
N SER A 34 11.24 -16.87 0.63
CA SER A 34 10.31 -15.92 0.03
C SER A 34 8.95 -16.03 0.70
N THR A 35 8.42 -14.92 1.17
CA THR A 35 7.03 -14.83 1.65
C THR A 35 6.10 -14.82 0.45
N SER A 36 5.09 -15.71 0.43
CA SER A 36 4.21 -15.83 -0.74
C SER A 36 2.78 -16.28 -0.41
N ASP A 37 1.89 -16.07 -1.38
CA ASP A 37 0.52 -16.57 -1.37
C ASP A 37 -0.29 -16.03 -0.18
N ILE A 38 -0.22 -14.72 0.02
CA ILE A 38 -0.83 -14.02 1.14
C ILE A 38 -2.13 -13.33 0.72
N LEU A 39 -3.19 -13.52 1.50
CA LEU A 39 -4.43 -12.78 1.39
C LEU A 39 -4.62 -11.82 2.57
N VAL A 40 -4.75 -10.53 2.26
CA VAL A 40 -5.10 -9.48 3.23
C VAL A 40 -6.46 -8.94 2.85
N GLN A 41 -7.51 -9.26 3.60
CA GLN A 41 -8.87 -8.92 3.18
C GLN A 41 -9.77 -8.43 4.31
N ASP A 42 -10.61 -7.44 4.01
CA ASP A 42 -11.65 -6.90 4.90
C ASP A 42 -11.10 -6.36 6.24
N ASN A 43 -9.83 -5.96 6.29
CA ASN A 43 -9.24 -5.42 7.51
C ASN A 43 -9.50 -3.91 7.64
N ARG A 44 -9.60 -3.46 8.89
CA ARG A 44 -9.64 -2.05 9.26
C ARG A 44 -8.32 -1.66 9.94
N ILE A 45 -7.54 -0.83 9.26
CA ILE A 45 -6.19 -0.43 9.66
C ILE A 45 -6.19 1.08 9.88
N VAL A 46 -6.09 1.55 11.12
CA VAL A 46 -6.44 2.94 11.46
C VAL A 46 -5.47 3.54 12.47
N ASP A 47 -5.03 4.77 12.21
CA ASP A 47 -4.24 5.59 13.13
C ASP A 47 -2.92 4.93 13.60
N ASN A 48 -2.24 4.18 12.71
CA ASN A 48 -0.92 3.63 12.97
C ASN A 48 0.16 4.63 12.53
N ILE A 49 1.30 4.65 13.25
CA ILE A 49 2.30 5.71 13.13
C ILE A 49 3.06 5.62 11.81
N GLU A 50 3.64 4.46 11.51
CA GLU A 50 4.59 4.31 10.40
C GLU A 50 3.91 4.04 9.06
N ASN A 51 3.13 2.97 8.95
CA ASN A 51 2.50 2.54 7.71
C ASN A 51 1.10 1.97 7.95
N GLY A 52 0.27 1.97 6.91
CA GLY A 52 -0.97 1.19 6.90
C GLY A 52 -0.70 -0.26 6.50
N ILE A 53 -0.25 -0.48 5.27
CA ILE A 53 0.15 -1.79 4.76
C ILE A 53 1.53 -1.67 4.12
N THR A 54 2.44 -2.57 4.47
CA THR A 54 3.76 -2.70 3.86
C THR A 54 3.90 -4.07 3.21
N VAL A 55 4.42 -4.11 1.98
CA VAL A 55 4.67 -5.34 1.23
C VAL A 55 6.05 -5.32 0.62
N GLY A 56 6.89 -6.28 0.98
CA GLY A 56 8.20 -6.48 0.37
C GLY A 56 9.36 -6.34 1.33
N GLY A 57 10.53 -6.79 0.89
CA GLY A 57 11.79 -6.57 1.60
C GLY A 57 12.30 -5.14 1.42
N TYR A 58 12.78 -4.53 2.48
CA TYR A 58 13.23 -3.13 2.48
C TYR A 58 14.49 -2.86 1.67
N GLN A 59 15.26 -3.89 1.33
CA GLN A 59 16.50 -3.78 0.58
C GLN A 59 16.46 -4.60 -0.70
N LYS A 60 17.21 -4.17 -1.71
CA LYS A 60 17.27 -4.83 -3.02
C LYS A 60 17.86 -6.25 -2.97
N ASN A 61 18.70 -6.54 -1.97
CA ASN A 61 19.37 -7.82 -1.76
C ASN A 61 18.60 -8.79 -0.85
N LEU A 62 17.47 -8.37 -0.28
CA LEU A 62 16.62 -9.23 0.54
C LEU A 62 15.68 -10.11 -0.30
N GLY A 63 14.91 -10.96 0.36
CA GLY A 63 13.95 -11.85 -0.25
C GLY A 63 12.84 -11.16 -1.05
N TRP A 64 12.05 -11.94 -1.76
CA TRP A 64 10.87 -11.49 -2.48
C TRP A 64 9.61 -11.74 -1.68
N VAL A 65 8.70 -10.76 -1.72
CA VAL A 65 7.30 -11.02 -1.38
C VAL A 65 6.53 -11.24 -2.69
N LYS A 66 5.78 -12.33 -2.79
CA LYS A 66 5.16 -12.79 -4.04
C LYS A 66 3.68 -13.11 -3.84
N ASN A 67 2.87 -12.95 -4.91
CA ASN A 67 1.49 -13.43 -4.97
C ASN A 67 0.63 -12.93 -3.80
N VAL A 68 0.61 -11.61 -3.56
CA VAL A 68 -0.19 -11.02 -2.48
C VAL A 68 -1.45 -10.39 -3.05
N ARG A 69 -2.58 -10.71 -2.44
CA ARG A 69 -3.87 -10.10 -2.73
C ARG A 69 -4.31 -9.24 -1.55
N ILE A 70 -4.49 -7.94 -1.79
CA ILE A 70 -4.92 -6.95 -0.81
C ILE A 70 -6.30 -6.46 -1.26
N LEU A 71 -7.35 -6.97 -0.61
CA LEU A 71 -8.72 -6.85 -1.09
C LEU A 71 -9.61 -6.18 -0.05
N ASN A 72 -10.37 -5.16 -0.44
CA ASN A 72 -11.42 -4.56 0.36
C ASN A 72 -10.97 -4.09 1.77
N ASN A 73 -9.72 -3.68 1.94
CA ASN A 73 -9.24 -3.16 3.23
C ASN A 73 -9.52 -1.66 3.35
N ARG A 74 -9.73 -1.20 4.57
CA ARG A 74 -9.87 0.21 4.89
C ARG A 74 -8.68 0.70 5.69
N CYS A 75 -7.79 1.44 5.04
CA CYS A 75 -6.63 2.08 5.65
C CYS A 75 -6.91 3.57 5.84
N LYS A 76 -6.97 4.03 7.09
CA LYS A 76 -7.27 5.43 7.40
C LYS A 76 -6.27 6.01 8.39
N ASN A 77 -5.75 7.20 8.08
CA ASN A 77 -4.82 7.96 8.93
C ASN A 77 -3.60 7.15 9.38
N ASN A 78 -3.05 6.34 8.49
CA ASN A 78 -1.81 5.63 8.76
C ASN A 78 -0.63 6.35 8.12
N GLY A 79 0.56 6.09 8.61
CA GLY A 79 1.79 6.53 7.98
C GLY A 79 2.02 8.04 8.10
N LYS A 80 1.82 8.62 9.26
CA LYS A 80 2.02 10.07 9.46
C LYS A 80 3.37 10.54 8.94
N ASP A 81 4.39 9.74 9.16
CA ASP A 81 5.77 10.07 8.81
C ASP A 81 6.28 9.29 7.57
N ASN A 82 5.44 8.44 6.96
CA ASN A 82 5.88 7.57 5.88
C ASN A 82 4.81 7.44 4.76
N ALA A 83 4.08 6.33 4.68
CA ALA A 83 3.07 6.11 3.65
C ALA A 83 1.89 5.24 4.14
N ILE A 84 0.72 5.41 3.52
CA ILE A 84 -0.43 4.54 3.81
C ILE A 84 -0.19 3.14 3.27
N LEU A 85 0.35 3.05 2.05
CA LEU A 85 0.74 1.81 1.39
C LEU A 85 2.20 1.90 0.94
N THR A 86 3.03 0.99 1.41
CA THR A 86 4.42 0.84 0.96
C THR A 86 4.59 -0.46 0.19
N LEU A 87 5.21 -0.37 -0.99
CA LEU A 87 5.57 -1.50 -1.83
C LEU A 87 7.07 -1.47 -2.08
N ALA A 88 7.78 -2.46 -1.58
CA ALA A 88 9.21 -2.59 -1.74
C ALA A 88 9.55 -3.73 -2.74
N LYS A 89 10.44 -4.66 -2.40
CA LYS A 89 10.78 -5.76 -3.30
C LYS A 89 9.68 -6.82 -3.35
N CYS A 90 8.77 -6.68 -4.29
CA CYS A 90 7.60 -7.54 -4.40
C CYS A 90 7.21 -7.81 -5.87
N LYS A 91 6.47 -8.91 -6.10
CA LYS A 91 5.94 -9.28 -7.42
C LYS A 91 4.58 -9.96 -7.36
N ASN A 92 3.77 -9.79 -8.40
CA ASN A 92 2.41 -10.33 -8.50
C ASN A 92 1.52 -9.84 -7.35
N ILE A 93 1.38 -8.53 -7.23
CA ILE A 93 0.58 -7.90 -6.16
C ILE A 93 -0.72 -7.37 -6.76
N THR A 94 -1.85 -7.77 -6.22
CA THR A 94 -3.17 -7.26 -6.58
C THR A 94 -3.75 -6.43 -5.43
N LEU A 95 -4.02 -5.15 -5.71
CA LEU A 95 -4.68 -4.23 -4.78
C LEU A 95 -6.05 -3.88 -5.36
N LYS A 96 -7.12 -4.43 -4.77
CA LYS A 96 -8.47 -4.28 -5.33
C LYS A 96 -9.48 -3.81 -4.28
N GLN A 97 -10.27 -2.80 -4.65
CA GLN A 97 -11.39 -2.28 -3.83
C GLN A 97 -10.98 -1.77 -2.44
N ASN A 98 -9.71 -1.44 -2.24
CA ASN A 98 -9.25 -0.89 -0.97
C ASN A 98 -9.54 0.61 -0.88
N THR A 99 -9.59 1.10 0.35
CA THR A 99 -9.67 2.52 0.67
C THR A 99 -8.38 2.94 1.37
N PHE A 100 -7.63 3.85 0.75
CA PHE A 100 -6.40 4.42 1.28
C PHE A 100 -6.62 5.92 1.54
N GLN A 101 -6.80 6.29 2.79
CA GLN A 101 -7.20 7.64 3.19
C GLN A 101 -6.29 8.19 4.27
N ASN A 102 -5.89 9.44 4.13
CA ASN A 102 -5.22 10.20 5.18
C ASN A 102 -5.84 11.58 5.31
N THR A 103 -6.12 12.01 6.53
CA THR A 103 -6.66 13.33 6.83
C THR A 103 -5.58 14.36 7.16
N SER A 104 -4.45 13.94 7.68
CA SER A 104 -3.31 14.81 8.01
C SER A 104 -2.50 15.24 6.78
N GLY A 105 -2.50 14.44 5.74
CA GLY A 105 -1.95 14.78 4.43
C GLY A 105 -0.44 14.83 4.30
N ASP A 106 0.29 14.45 5.32
CA ASP A 106 1.76 14.49 5.28
C ASP A 106 2.35 13.21 4.68
N ALA A 107 1.66 12.08 4.83
CA ALA A 107 2.06 10.81 4.26
C ALA A 107 1.74 10.70 2.76
N ALA A 108 2.60 10.04 2.00
CA ALA A 108 2.26 9.57 0.67
C ALA A 108 1.11 8.54 0.73
N VAL A 109 0.24 8.53 -0.27
CA VAL A 109 -0.82 7.50 -0.35
C VAL A 109 -0.23 6.15 -0.74
N VAL A 110 0.65 6.16 -1.75
CA VAL A 110 1.40 4.99 -2.20
C VAL A 110 2.88 5.35 -2.30
N TYR A 111 3.73 4.52 -1.73
CA TYR A 111 5.17 4.64 -1.80
C TYR A 111 5.78 3.36 -2.34
N ALA A 112 6.23 3.38 -3.60
CA ALA A 112 6.93 2.29 -4.28
C ALA A 112 8.21 2.85 -4.91
N GLU A 113 9.25 2.98 -4.11
CA GLU A 113 10.49 3.63 -4.52
C GLU A 113 11.30 2.79 -5.52
N PHE A 114 11.31 1.48 -5.35
CA PHE A 114 12.16 0.61 -6.14
C PHE A 114 11.75 0.57 -7.61
N PRO A 115 12.73 0.54 -8.54
CA PRO A 115 12.47 0.44 -9.96
C PRO A 115 11.75 -0.87 -10.33
N GLU A 116 11.22 -0.93 -11.54
CA GLU A 116 10.37 -2.02 -12.03
C GLU A 116 10.96 -3.41 -11.84
N LYS A 117 12.27 -3.56 -11.95
CA LYS A 117 12.93 -4.85 -11.74
C LYS A 117 12.73 -5.43 -10.33
N TYR A 118 12.36 -4.61 -9.36
CA TYR A 118 12.07 -5.01 -7.97
C TYR A 118 10.59 -4.88 -7.58
N THR A 119 9.77 -4.19 -8.39
CA THR A 119 8.33 -4.05 -8.18
C THR A 119 7.58 -4.53 -9.43
N LYS A 120 7.47 -5.86 -9.57
CA LYS A 120 6.96 -6.50 -10.79
C LYS A 120 5.48 -6.82 -10.70
N ASN A 121 4.77 -6.63 -11.80
CA ASN A 121 3.36 -7.02 -11.95
C ASN A 121 2.48 -6.56 -10.77
N ILE A 122 2.44 -5.25 -10.56
CA ILE A 122 1.60 -4.61 -9.54
C ILE A 122 0.31 -4.14 -10.21
N GLN A 123 -0.83 -4.60 -9.72
CA GLN A 123 -2.14 -4.26 -10.26
C GLN A 123 -2.97 -3.48 -9.25
N PHE A 124 -3.37 -2.28 -9.62
CA PHE A 124 -4.28 -1.45 -8.86
C PHE A 124 -5.66 -1.48 -9.52
N GLN A 125 -6.70 -1.92 -8.78
CA GLN A 125 -8.04 -2.11 -9.34
C GLN A 125 -9.12 -1.51 -8.42
N ASN A 126 -9.84 -0.51 -8.92
CA ASN A 126 -11.02 0.07 -8.27
C ASN A 126 -10.80 0.50 -6.81
N ASN A 127 -9.60 0.99 -6.46
CA ASN A 127 -9.33 1.50 -5.13
C ASN A 127 -9.82 2.95 -4.99
N LYS A 128 -10.09 3.35 -3.74
CA LYS A 128 -10.39 4.73 -3.36
C LYS A 128 -9.16 5.35 -2.69
N TYR A 129 -8.78 6.55 -3.09
CA TYR A 129 -7.64 7.28 -2.54
C TYR A 129 -8.06 8.65 -2.06
N TYR A 130 -7.55 9.06 -0.92
CA TYR A 130 -7.73 10.40 -0.38
C TYR A 130 -6.51 10.80 0.45
N ASN A 131 -6.03 12.01 0.22
CA ASN A 131 -5.06 12.65 1.10
C ASN A 131 -5.59 14.06 1.42
N GLY A 132 -5.88 14.32 2.69
CA GLY A 132 -6.56 15.53 3.18
C GLY A 132 -5.89 16.86 2.86
N HIS A 133 -4.72 16.84 2.25
CA HIS A 133 -3.91 18.04 2.08
C HIS A 133 -3.65 18.54 0.67
N SER A 134 -3.10 19.72 0.70
CA SER A 134 -2.87 20.69 -0.31
C SER A 134 -2.29 20.15 -1.63
N LYS A 135 -2.56 20.91 -2.68
CA LYS A 135 -2.21 20.68 -4.09
C LYS A 135 -0.71 20.44 -4.38
N ASN A 136 0.19 20.60 -3.42
CA ASN A 136 1.65 20.65 -3.63
C ASN A 136 2.44 19.55 -2.91
N LYS A 137 1.79 18.56 -2.26
CA LYS A 137 2.50 17.48 -1.56
C LYS A 137 2.57 16.20 -2.40
N THR A 138 3.61 15.42 -2.18
CA THR A 138 3.80 14.11 -2.80
C THR A 138 2.63 13.20 -2.44
N LEU A 139 1.83 12.82 -3.43
CA LEU A 139 0.72 11.89 -3.21
C LEU A 139 1.13 10.45 -3.48
N PHE A 140 1.98 10.25 -4.50
CA PHE A 140 2.37 8.93 -4.96
C PHE A 140 3.85 8.92 -5.32
N VAL A 141 4.56 7.91 -4.87
CA VAL A 141 5.88 7.55 -5.38
C VAL A 141 5.74 6.19 -6.06
N TYR A 142 6.11 6.08 -7.31
CA TYR A 142 6.02 4.83 -8.05
C TYR A 142 7.22 4.63 -8.96
N ARG A 143 7.95 3.54 -8.75
CA ARG A 143 9.19 3.20 -9.48
C ARG A 143 10.21 4.33 -9.47
N GLY A 144 10.42 4.93 -8.30
CA GLY A 144 11.34 6.04 -8.08
C GLY A 144 10.90 7.40 -8.65
N LYS A 145 9.69 7.51 -9.17
CA LYS A 145 9.13 8.77 -9.66
C LYS A 145 8.03 9.29 -8.74
N THR A 146 8.07 10.59 -8.47
CA THR A 146 7.10 11.30 -7.64
C THR A 146 5.97 11.88 -8.49
N TYR A 147 4.75 11.69 -8.04
CA TYR A 147 3.54 12.23 -8.66
C TYR A 147 2.75 13.03 -7.64
N THR A 148 2.54 14.31 -7.91
CA THR A 148 1.69 15.21 -7.11
C THR A 148 0.24 15.26 -7.62
N SER A 149 -0.08 14.46 -8.65
CA SER A 149 -1.39 14.39 -9.27
C SER A 149 -1.81 12.95 -9.48
N PHE A 150 -3.01 12.61 -8.99
CA PHE A 150 -3.61 11.30 -9.21
C PHE A 150 -3.76 10.96 -10.70
N SER A 151 -4.16 11.93 -11.52
CA SER A 151 -4.34 11.70 -12.96
C SER A 151 -3.04 11.34 -13.67
N LYS A 152 -1.91 11.97 -13.29
CA LYS A 152 -0.59 11.63 -13.82
C LYS A 152 -0.16 10.24 -13.39
N TRP A 153 -0.30 9.90 -12.12
CA TRP A 153 0.00 8.58 -11.59
C TRP A 153 -0.87 7.49 -12.20
N LYS A 154 -2.19 7.73 -12.31
CA LYS A 154 -3.14 6.78 -12.92
C LYS A 154 -2.79 6.42 -14.37
N LYS A 155 -2.24 7.35 -15.16
CA LYS A 155 -1.76 7.05 -16.52
C LYS A 155 -0.65 6.00 -16.55
N VAL A 156 0.15 5.91 -15.49
CA VAL A 156 1.27 4.97 -15.39
C VAL A 156 0.85 3.61 -14.87
N VAL A 157 -0.03 3.58 -13.86
CA VAL A 157 -0.44 2.32 -13.22
C VAL A 157 -1.70 1.70 -13.83
N GLY A 158 -2.36 2.38 -14.73
CA GLY A 158 -3.50 1.87 -15.49
C GLY A 158 -4.85 2.50 -15.13
N LYS A 159 -5.76 2.49 -16.10
CA LYS A 159 -7.08 3.13 -15.99
C LYS A 159 -7.94 2.56 -14.85
N GLN A 160 -7.74 1.30 -14.49
CA GLN A 160 -8.49 0.59 -13.44
C GLN A 160 -8.02 0.93 -12.02
N ALA A 161 -6.97 1.75 -11.84
CA ALA A 161 -6.40 2.04 -10.52
C ALA A 161 -7.46 2.50 -9.49
N GLY A 162 -8.51 3.16 -9.93
CA GLY A 162 -9.60 3.59 -9.06
C GLY A 162 -9.90 5.08 -9.17
N VAL A 163 -10.33 5.67 -8.05
CA VAL A 163 -10.74 7.07 -7.97
C VAL A 163 -10.04 7.81 -6.84
N TYR A 164 -9.74 9.08 -7.06
CA TYR A 164 -9.28 9.99 -6.01
C TYR A 164 -10.48 10.79 -5.51
N GLN A 165 -10.80 10.64 -4.23
CA GLN A 165 -11.92 11.32 -3.62
C GLN A 165 -11.57 12.78 -3.31
N ASN A 166 -12.48 13.71 -3.60
CA ASN A 166 -12.36 15.06 -3.11
C ASN A 166 -12.88 15.16 -1.67
N LYS A 167 -12.53 16.26 -0.98
CA LYS A 167 -12.89 16.49 0.42
C LYS A 167 -14.40 16.38 0.70
N LYS A 168 -15.25 16.85 -0.21
CA LYS A 168 -16.71 16.83 -0.07
C LYS A 168 -17.26 15.40 -0.10
N VAL A 169 -16.81 14.59 -1.05
CA VAL A 169 -17.21 13.18 -1.16
C VAL A 169 -16.71 12.39 0.03
N TRP A 170 -15.46 12.62 0.41
CA TRP A 170 -14.86 11.95 1.56
C TRP A 170 -15.64 12.22 2.86
N ARG A 171 -15.99 13.49 3.14
CA ARG A 171 -16.78 13.87 4.32
C ARG A 171 -18.13 13.17 4.34
N LYS A 172 -18.86 13.19 3.24
CA LYS A 172 -20.18 12.52 3.14
C LYS A 172 -20.11 11.02 3.48
N GLU A 173 -19.03 10.34 3.14
CA GLU A 173 -18.86 8.90 3.38
C GLU A 173 -18.32 8.55 4.79
N ASN A 174 -17.77 9.51 5.54
CA ASN A 174 -17.03 9.23 6.77
C ASN A 174 -17.46 10.03 8.01
N GLU A 175 -18.34 11.01 7.87
CA GLU A 175 -18.86 11.85 8.97
C GLU A 175 -20.31 11.46 9.35
N GLN A 176 -20.83 10.33 8.87
CA GLN A 176 -22.04 9.65 9.34
C GLN A 176 -21.59 8.56 10.32
#